data_a325d993a3a158e3721940af8422e366
#
_entry.id   a325d993a3a158e3721940af8422e366
#
_cell.length_a   1.000
_cell.length_b   1.000
_cell.length_c   1.000
_cell.angle_alpha   90.00
_cell.angle_beta   90.00
_cell.angle_gamma   90.00
#
_symmetry.space_group_name_H-M   'P 1'
#
loop_
_entity.id
_entity.type
_entity.pdbx_description
1 polymer ?
#
loop_
_entity_poly.entity_id
_entity_poly.type
_entity_poly.pdbx_seq_one_letter_code
_entity_poly.pdbx_strand_id
1 'polypeptide(L)'
;MTQQPQAKYRHDYRAPEYLISDIDLTFDLDAAKTVVTAVSQVARQSATAVPLRLDGEDLTLVSLHINDEAWTDYKEEGGQLVINNLPERFTLRIVNEISPSANTALEGLYQSGVALCTQCEAEGFRHITWYLDRPDVLARFTTKIIADKTLYPFLLSNGNRVGEGELDNGRHWVQWQDPFPKPCYLFALVAGDFDVLRDTFTTRSGREVALELFVDRGNLDRAPWAMTSLINSMKWDEERFGLEYDLDIYMIVAVDFFNMGAM
;
A
#
# COMPACT_ATOMS: atom_id res chain seq x y z
N MET A 1 -20.47 -3.21 21.62
CA MET A 1 -20.01 -4.36 22.42
C MET A 1 -18.75 -4.88 21.72
N THR A 2 -17.58 -4.67 22.29
CA THR A 2 -16.31 -5.19 21.75
C THR A 2 -16.36 -6.71 21.86
N GLN A 3 -16.38 -7.41 20.74
CA GLN A 3 -16.20 -8.86 20.72
C GLN A 3 -14.84 -9.18 21.38
N GLN A 4 -14.84 -10.10 22.33
CA GLN A 4 -13.58 -10.59 22.88
C GLN A 4 -12.79 -11.27 21.78
N PRO A 5 -11.45 -11.02 21.67
CA PRO A 5 -10.61 -11.67 20.66
C PRO A 5 -10.75 -13.19 20.78
N GLN A 6 -11.06 -13.84 19.65
CA GLN A 6 -11.07 -15.30 19.58
C GLN A 6 -9.66 -15.84 19.39
N ALA A 7 -9.31 -16.89 20.11
CA ALA A 7 -8.01 -17.54 19.92
C ALA A 7 -7.91 -18.16 18.51
N LYS A 8 -6.84 -17.82 17.79
CA LYS A 8 -6.49 -18.44 16.51
C LYS A 8 -5.43 -19.52 16.77
N TYR A 9 -5.65 -20.73 16.28
CA TYR A 9 -4.71 -21.85 16.49
C TYR A 9 -3.99 -22.22 15.20
N ARG A 10 -2.72 -22.59 15.29
CA ARG A 10 -1.91 -22.96 14.12
C ARG A 10 -2.51 -24.12 13.30
N HIS A 11 -3.18 -25.05 13.94
CA HIS A 11 -3.82 -26.20 13.25
C HIS A 11 -5.08 -25.82 12.48
N ASP A 12 -5.63 -24.61 12.71
CA ASP A 12 -6.78 -24.08 11.96
C ASP A 12 -6.36 -23.43 10.63
N TYR A 13 -5.05 -23.26 10.40
CA TYR A 13 -4.54 -22.69 9.16
C TYR A 13 -5.05 -23.47 7.95
N ARG A 14 -5.51 -22.72 6.95
CA ARG A 14 -5.86 -23.21 5.62
C ARG A 14 -5.18 -22.33 4.59
N ALA A 15 -4.54 -22.95 3.60
CA ALA A 15 -3.98 -22.22 2.47
C ALA A 15 -5.10 -21.43 1.75
N PRO A 16 -4.78 -20.25 1.17
CA PRO A 16 -5.76 -19.45 0.47
C PRO A 16 -6.30 -20.18 -0.75
N GLU A 17 -7.61 -20.09 -0.99
CA GLU A 17 -8.28 -20.73 -2.14
C GLU A 17 -8.02 -20.01 -3.45
N TYR A 18 -7.58 -18.74 -3.37
CA TYR A 18 -7.15 -17.89 -4.47
C TYR A 18 -5.84 -17.21 -4.12
N LEU A 19 -5.05 -16.88 -5.15
CA LEU A 19 -3.86 -16.04 -5.03
C LEU A 19 -4.00 -14.82 -5.93
N ILE A 20 -3.35 -13.75 -5.52
CA ILE A 20 -3.18 -12.53 -6.30
C ILE A 20 -1.69 -12.38 -6.58
N SER A 21 -1.29 -12.38 -7.84
CA SER A 21 0.12 -12.25 -8.24
C SER A 21 0.56 -10.81 -8.45
N ASP A 22 -0.36 -9.96 -8.91
CA ASP A 22 -0.11 -8.57 -9.25
C ASP A 22 -1.34 -7.73 -8.90
N ILE A 23 -1.11 -6.53 -8.42
CA ILE A 23 -2.14 -5.54 -8.18
C ILE A 23 -1.67 -4.16 -8.66
N ASP A 24 -2.50 -3.53 -9.49
CA ASP A 24 -2.36 -2.14 -9.91
C ASP A 24 -3.36 -1.29 -9.13
N LEU A 25 -2.86 -0.38 -8.31
CA LEU A 25 -3.64 0.55 -7.51
C LEU A 25 -3.59 1.95 -8.12
N THR A 26 -4.74 2.58 -8.27
CA THR A 26 -4.82 4.01 -8.59
C THR A 26 -5.60 4.70 -7.49
N PHE A 27 -4.98 5.70 -6.86
CA PHE A 27 -5.59 6.57 -5.87
C PHE A 27 -5.86 7.92 -6.48
N ASP A 28 -7.12 8.32 -6.55
CA ASP A 28 -7.53 9.69 -6.79
C ASP A 28 -7.75 10.33 -5.42
N LEU A 29 -6.68 10.96 -4.88
CA LEU A 29 -6.63 11.41 -3.50
C LEU A 29 -7.41 12.69 -3.27
N ASP A 30 -8.26 12.61 -2.26
CA ASP A 30 -8.88 13.74 -1.56
C ASP A 30 -9.10 13.30 -0.10
N ALA A 31 -8.84 14.19 0.86
CA ALA A 31 -8.93 13.83 2.28
C ALA A 31 -10.34 13.40 2.71
N ALA A 32 -11.40 14.00 2.13
CA ALA A 32 -12.77 13.67 2.45
C ALA A 32 -13.29 12.47 1.66
N LYS A 33 -12.82 12.31 0.42
CA LYS A 33 -13.31 11.29 -0.50
C LYS A 33 -12.22 10.85 -1.49
N THR A 34 -11.48 9.85 -1.12
CA THR A 34 -10.50 9.20 -2.02
C THR A 34 -11.19 8.08 -2.81
N VAL A 35 -11.00 8.07 -4.12
CA VAL A 35 -11.41 6.97 -5.00
C VAL A 35 -10.23 6.05 -5.22
N VAL A 36 -10.42 4.77 -4.91
CA VAL A 36 -9.42 3.72 -5.12
C VAL A 36 -9.89 2.81 -6.25
N THR A 37 -9.05 2.64 -7.27
CA THR A 37 -9.23 1.62 -8.30
C THR A 37 -8.16 0.56 -8.11
N ALA A 38 -8.56 -0.67 -7.85
CA ALA A 38 -7.70 -1.83 -7.71
C ALA A 38 -7.93 -2.81 -8.87
N VAL A 39 -6.88 -3.16 -9.59
CA VAL A 39 -6.90 -4.15 -10.68
C VAL A 39 -5.97 -5.28 -10.32
N SER A 40 -6.52 -6.45 -10.01
CA SER A 40 -5.78 -7.61 -9.50
C SER A 40 -5.78 -8.77 -10.49
N GLN A 41 -4.63 -9.45 -10.64
CA GLN A 41 -4.54 -10.72 -11.37
C GLN A 41 -4.77 -11.86 -10.38
N VAL A 42 -5.91 -12.55 -10.53
CA VAL A 42 -6.39 -13.56 -9.57
C VAL A 42 -6.38 -14.94 -10.17
N ALA A 43 -5.89 -15.92 -9.39
CA ALA A 43 -5.89 -17.32 -9.78
C ALA A 43 -6.43 -18.21 -8.64
N ARG A 44 -7.39 -19.10 -8.96
CA ARG A 44 -7.90 -20.09 -8.04
C ARG A 44 -6.86 -21.17 -7.80
N GLN A 45 -6.65 -21.52 -6.54
CA GLN A 45 -5.78 -22.63 -6.12
C GLN A 45 -6.60 -23.91 -5.84
N SER A 46 -7.85 -23.74 -5.46
CA SER A 46 -8.76 -24.86 -5.23
C SER A 46 -9.10 -25.60 -6.52
N ALA A 47 -9.09 -26.93 -6.47
CA ALA A 47 -9.51 -27.80 -7.59
C ALA A 47 -11.01 -27.68 -7.90
N THR A 48 -11.81 -27.25 -6.93
CA THR A 48 -13.26 -27.02 -7.10
C THR A 48 -13.58 -25.55 -7.17
N ALA A 49 -14.65 -25.20 -7.88
CA ALA A 49 -15.15 -23.84 -7.88
C ALA A 49 -15.67 -23.46 -6.49
N VAL A 50 -15.09 -22.44 -5.90
CA VAL A 50 -15.46 -21.86 -4.60
C VAL A 50 -15.64 -20.35 -4.75
N PRO A 51 -16.45 -19.69 -3.92
CA PRO A 51 -16.53 -18.23 -3.93
C PRO A 51 -15.20 -17.58 -3.53
N LEU A 52 -14.83 -16.48 -4.17
CA LEU A 52 -13.75 -15.61 -3.70
C LEU A 52 -14.29 -14.74 -2.55
N ARG A 53 -13.58 -14.73 -1.43
CA ARG A 53 -13.91 -13.91 -0.25
C ARG A 53 -12.80 -12.90 -0.03
N LEU A 54 -13.13 -11.63 -0.17
CA LEU A 54 -12.21 -10.51 0.04
C LEU A 54 -12.60 -9.79 1.33
N ASP A 55 -11.64 -9.48 2.16
CA ASP A 55 -11.85 -8.68 3.37
C ASP A 55 -11.96 -7.20 2.99
N GLY A 56 -12.85 -6.46 3.66
CA GLY A 56 -13.06 -5.04 3.46
C GLY A 56 -13.79 -4.41 4.64
N GLU A 57 -13.30 -3.26 5.11
CA GLU A 57 -13.87 -2.51 6.21
C GLU A 57 -13.95 -1.02 5.85
N ASP A 58 -15.06 -0.38 6.19
CA ASP A 58 -15.34 1.05 5.96
C ASP A 58 -15.20 1.48 4.48
N LEU A 59 -15.52 0.58 3.55
CA LEU A 59 -15.46 0.80 2.11
C LEU A 59 -16.84 1.05 1.52
N THR A 60 -16.93 1.94 0.53
CA THR A 60 -18.13 2.08 -0.31
C THR A 60 -17.83 1.53 -1.70
N LEU A 61 -18.42 0.39 -2.05
CA LEU A 61 -18.22 -0.22 -3.38
C LEU A 61 -18.91 0.62 -4.45
N VAL A 62 -18.15 1.02 -5.47
CA VAL A 62 -18.67 1.78 -6.63
C VAL A 62 -18.93 0.86 -7.82
N SER A 63 -17.97 -0.02 -8.14
CA SER A 63 -18.13 -0.98 -9.23
C SER A 63 -17.22 -2.18 -9.08
N LEU A 64 -17.65 -3.31 -9.63
CA LEU A 64 -16.91 -4.55 -9.70
C LEU A 64 -16.97 -5.12 -11.12
N HIS A 65 -15.81 -5.50 -11.66
CA HIS A 65 -15.70 -6.10 -12.98
C HIS A 65 -14.80 -7.34 -12.93
N ILE A 66 -15.17 -8.34 -13.73
CA ILE A 66 -14.37 -9.54 -13.99
C ILE A 66 -14.04 -9.55 -15.48
N ASN A 67 -12.74 -9.54 -15.84
CA ASN A 67 -12.28 -9.47 -17.24
C ASN A 67 -12.94 -8.32 -18.03
N ASP A 68 -13.00 -7.15 -17.40
CA ASP A 68 -13.64 -5.91 -17.90
C ASP A 68 -15.17 -5.94 -18.05
N GLU A 69 -15.83 -7.05 -17.75
CA GLU A 69 -17.30 -7.15 -17.73
C GLU A 69 -17.85 -6.82 -16.34
N ALA A 70 -18.89 -6.00 -16.28
CA ALA A 70 -19.56 -5.66 -15.01
C ALA A 70 -20.12 -6.94 -14.36
N TRP A 71 -19.77 -7.15 -13.10
CA TRP A 71 -20.13 -8.36 -12.36
C TRP A 71 -21.14 -8.05 -11.26
N THR A 72 -22.23 -8.81 -11.20
CA THR A 72 -23.34 -8.60 -10.25
C THR A 72 -23.57 -9.78 -9.34
N ASP A 73 -22.91 -10.93 -9.55
CA ASP A 73 -23.04 -12.12 -8.72
C ASP A 73 -22.08 -12.04 -7.53
N TYR A 74 -22.35 -11.09 -6.65
CA TYR A 74 -21.64 -10.91 -5.39
C TYR A 74 -22.56 -10.44 -4.30
N LYS A 75 -22.11 -10.52 -3.06
CA LYS A 75 -22.77 -9.97 -1.86
C LYS A 75 -21.74 -9.50 -0.86
N GLU A 76 -22.11 -8.47 -0.13
CA GLU A 76 -21.37 -8.00 1.04
C GLU A 76 -21.97 -8.64 2.29
N GLU A 77 -21.19 -9.40 3.04
CA GLU A 77 -21.62 -10.04 4.26
C GLU A 77 -20.49 -10.20 5.27
N GLY A 78 -20.70 -9.81 6.52
CA GLY A 78 -19.76 -10.05 7.62
C GLY A 78 -18.37 -9.42 7.43
N GLY A 79 -18.27 -8.25 6.80
CA GLY A 79 -17.01 -7.59 6.51
C GLY A 79 -16.25 -8.21 5.31
N GLN A 80 -16.94 -9.00 4.50
CA GLN A 80 -16.38 -9.61 3.30
C GLN A 80 -17.21 -9.33 2.06
N LEU A 81 -16.55 -9.17 0.93
CA LEU A 81 -17.13 -9.20 -0.41
C LEU A 81 -17.01 -10.64 -0.95
N VAL A 82 -18.13 -11.33 -1.07
CA VAL A 82 -18.21 -12.71 -1.54
C VAL A 82 -18.63 -12.74 -3.00
N ILE A 83 -17.77 -13.19 -3.90
CA ILE A 83 -17.97 -13.18 -5.35
C ILE A 83 -18.09 -14.62 -5.85
N ASN A 84 -19.17 -14.91 -6.59
CA ASN A 84 -19.48 -16.26 -7.05
C ASN A 84 -19.20 -16.46 -8.54
N ASN A 85 -19.25 -17.72 -8.98
CA ASN A 85 -19.20 -18.16 -10.38
C ASN A 85 -17.98 -17.65 -11.18
N LEU A 86 -16.82 -17.56 -10.50
CA LEU A 86 -15.59 -17.03 -11.07
C LEU A 86 -14.86 -18.05 -11.96
N PRO A 87 -14.20 -17.58 -13.04
CA PRO A 87 -13.23 -18.37 -13.80
C PRO A 87 -12.06 -18.85 -12.92
N GLU A 88 -11.23 -19.74 -13.45
CA GLU A 88 -10.03 -20.20 -12.75
C GLU A 88 -8.97 -19.09 -12.65
N ARG A 89 -8.83 -18.29 -13.70
CA ARG A 89 -7.94 -17.12 -13.78
C ARG A 89 -8.71 -15.94 -14.35
N PHE A 90 -8.56 -14.78 -13.76
CA PHE A 90 -9.26 -13.58 -14.19
C PHE A 90 -8.59 -12.30 -13.68
N THR A 91 -8.92 -11.22 -14.35
CA THR A 91 -8.62 -9.87 -13.86
C THR A 91 -9.83 -9.39 -13.05
N LEU A 92 -9.59 -9.03 -11.80
CA LEU A 92 -10.58 -8.43 -10.92
C LEU A 92 -10.34 -6.93 -10.84
N ARG A 93 -11.33 -6.12 -11.22
CA ARG A 93 -11.29 -4.67 -11.05
C ARG A 93 -12.35 -4.25 -10.05
N ILE A 94 -11.90 -3.61 -8.98
CA ILE A 94 -12.76 -3.01 -7.96
C ILE A 94 -12.52 -1.51 -7.95
N VAL A 95 -13.61 -0.74 -7.90
CA VAL A 95 -13.55 0.70 -7.62
C VAL A 95 -14.35 0.92 -6.34
N ASN A 96 -13.72 1.55 -5.36
CA ASN A 96 -14.37 1.90 -4.11
C ASN A 96 -13.97 3.30 -3.63
N GLU A 97 -14.76 3.85 -2.73
CA GLU A 97 -14.53 5.13 -2.06
C GLU A 97 -14.16 4.89 -0.61
N ILE A 98 -13.23 5.71 -0.10
CA ILE A 98 -12.83 5.80 1.31
C ILE A 98 -12.76 7.27 1.73
N SER A 99 -12.80 7.52 3.04
CA SER A 99 -12.69 8.87 3.61
C SER A 99 -11.53 8.93 4.61
N PRO A 100 -10.30 9.29 4.17
CA PRO A 100 -9.13 9.35 5.05
C PRO A 100 -9.30 10.31 6.24
N SER A 101 -9.98 11.45 6.06
CA SER A 101 -10.22 12.41 7.14
C SER A 101 -11.23 11.95 8.19
N ALA A 102 -12.10 11.00 7.85
CA ALA A 102 -13.06 10.40 8.77
C ALA A 102 -12.53 9.10 9.42
N ASN A 103 -11.38 8.61 8.97
CA ASN A 103 -10.78 7.39 9.47
C ASN A 103 -10.15 7.63 10.85
N THR A 104 -10.82 7.18 11.90
CA THR A 104 -10.38 7.27 13.30
C THR A 104 -9.74 5.99 13.82
N ALA A 105 -9.82 4.90 13.03
CA ALA A 105 -9.18 3.64 13.36
C ALA A 105 -7.65 3.73 13.22
N LEU A 106 -7.16 4.66 12.39
CA LEU A 106 -5.74 4.82 12.03
C LEU A 106 -5.17 3.54 11.39
N GLU A 107 -6.01 2.84 10.66
CA GLU A 107 -5.69 1.66 9.84
C GLU A 107 -6.07 1.92 8.39
N GLY A 108 -5.28 1.36 7.45
CA GLY A 108 -5.40 1.74 6.04
C GLY A 108 -4.90 3.16 5.78
N LEU A 109 -5.57 3.90 4.90
CA LEU A 109 -5.23 5.30 4.58
C LEU A 109 -5.99 6.26 5.49
N TYR A 110 -5.27 7.13 6.20
CA TYR A 110 -5.85 8.12 7.10
C TYR A 110 -5.11 9.46 7.02
N GLN A 111 -5.71 10.49 7.60
CA GLN A 111 -5.12 11.83 7.68
C GLN A 111 -4.31 11.97 8.97
N SER A 112 -3.04 12.36 8.85
CA SER A 112 -2.14 12.71 9.94
C SER A 112 -1.71 14.17 9.80
N GLY A 113 -2.26 15.04 10.61
CA GLY A 113 -2.08 16.48 10.43
C GLY A 113 -2.60 16.95 9.08
N VAL A 114 -1.70 17.46 8.22
CA VAL A 114 -2.02 17.86 6.84
C VAL A 114 -1.68 16.78 5.80
N ALA A 115 -0.94 15.76 6.20
CA ALA A 115 -0.54 14.66 5.33
C ALA A 115 -1.56 13.51 5.35
N LEU A 116 -1.53 12.69 4.30
CA LEU A 116 -2.20 11.40 4.25
C LEU A 116 -1.12 10.31 4.34
N CYS A 117 -1.33 9.32 5.18
CA CYS A 117 -0.43 8.19 5.33
C CYS A 117 -1.19 6.88 5.56
N THR A 118 -0.52 5.77 5.29
CA THR A 118 -1.09 4.43 5.49
C THR A 118 -0.47 3.74 6.68
N GLN A 119 -1.29 2.92 7.37
CA GLN A 119 -0.85 1.87 8.28
C GLN A 119 -1.61 0.59 7.95
N CYS A 120 -0.90 -0.43 7.44
CA CYS A 120 -1.53 -1.65 6.96
C CYS A 120 -1.24 -2.88 7.83
N GLU A 121 -0.24 -2.85 8.68
CA GLU A 121 0.05 -3.93 9.62
C GLU A 121 -0.86 -3.86 10.86
N ALA A 122 -1.57 -4.96 11.24
CA ALA A 122 -1.48 -6.30 10.63
C ALA A 122 -2.57 -6.55 9.56
N GLU A 123 -3.74 -5.94 9.63
CA GLU A 123 -4.93 -6.20 8.81
C GLU A 123 -5.57 -4.88 8.30
N GLY A 124 -4.76 -3.81 8.13
CA GLY A 124 -5.25 -2.49 7.74
C GLY A 124 -5.44 -2.29 6.23
N PHE A 125 -4.89 -3.14 5.37
CA PHE A 125 -5.05 -2.98 3.93
C PHE A 125 -6.51 -3.10 3.47
N ARG A 126 -7.34 -3.85 4.21
CA ARG A 126 -8.79 -3.98 4.00
C ARG A 126 -9.58 -2.68 4.17
N HIS A 127 -9.01 -1.66 4.78
CA HIS A 127 -9.56 -0.30 4.84
C HIS A 127 -9.22 0.55 3.62
N ILE A 128 -8.44 0.03 2.66
CA ILE A 128 -8.08 0.71 1.41
C ILE A 128 -8.95 0.20 0.26
N THR A 129 -9.01 -1.12 0.09
CA THR A 129 -9.80 -1.79 -0.93
C THR A 129 -10.11 -3.23 -0.51
N TRP A 130 -11.10 -3.83 -1.14
CA TRP A 130 -11.42 -5.25 -0.98
C TRP A 130 -10.26 -6.13 -1.45
N TYR A 131 -9.69 -6.96 -0.55
CA TYR A 131 -8.50 -7.74 -0.82
C TYR A 131 -8.44 -9.06 -0.04
N LEU A 132 -7.57 -9.99 -0.47
CA LEU A 132 -7.14 -11.12 0.34
C LEU A 132 -6.11 -10.63 1.37
N ASP A 133 -6.61 -10.03 2.47
CA ASP A 133 -5.78 -9.37 3.47
C ASP A 133 -5.16 -10.39 4.43
N ARG A 134 -4.16 -11.12 3.91
CA ARG A 134 -3.47 -12.23 4.54
C ARG A 134 -1.96 -12.15 4.29
N PRO A 135 -1.11 -12.52 5.27
CA PRO A 135 0.35 -12.45 5.11
C PRO A 135 0.93 -13.52 4.16
N ASP A 136 0.14 -14.54 3.79
CA ASP A 136 0.54 -15.62 2.89
C ASP A 136 0.08 -15.42 1.43
N VAL A 137 -0.52 -14.27 1.11
CA VAL A 137 -0.82 -13.82 -0.24
C VAL A 137 0.18 -12.74 -0.63
N LEU A 138 1.09 -13.09 -1.55
CA LEU A 138 2.18 -12.22 -1.98
C LEU A 138 1.92 -11.72 -3.41
N ALA A 139 1.87 -10.42 -3.60
CA ALA A 139 1.66 -9.78 -4.90
C ALA A 139 2.73 -8.71 -5.21
N ARG A 140 2.94 -8.43 -6.49
CA ARG A 140 3.66 -7.23 -6.93
C ARG A 140 2.69 -6.06 -6.96
N PHE A 141 3.17 -4.91 -6.52
CA PHE A 141 2.35 -3.71 -6.43
C PHE A 141 2.82 -2.65 -7.42
N THR A 142 1.90 -2.15 -8.24
CA THR A 142 2.06 -0.90 -8.98
C THR A 142 1.08 0.12 -8.40
N THR A 143 1.58 1.28 -7.98
CA THR A 143 0.77 2.29 -7.31
C THR A 143 0.85 3.62 -8.05
N LYS A 144 -0.27 4.08 -8.59
CA LYS A 144 -0.43 5.42 -9.15
C LYS A 144 -1.19 6.29 -8.18
N ILE A 145 -0.62 7.43 -7.83
CA ILE A 145 -1.20 8.39 -6.90
C ILE A 145 -1.46 9.69 -7.66
N ILE A 146 -2.67 10.21 -7.59
CA ILE A 146 -3.11 11.45 -8.24
C ILE A 146 -3.62 12.39 -7.15
N ALA A 147 -3.12 13.62 -7.07
CA ALA A 147 -3.52 14.57 -6.03
C ALA A 147 -3.39 16.03 -6.47
N ASP A 148 -3.95 16.94 -5.66
CA ASP A 148 -3.67 18.37 -5.75
C ASP A 148 -2.19 18.62 -5.41
N LYS A 149 -1.46 19.27 -6.33
CA LYS A 149 -0.02 19.49 -6.20
C LYS A 149 0.34 20.50 -5.11
N THR A 150 -0.56 21.41 -4.80
CA THR A 150 -0.33 22.42 -3.77
C THR A 150 -0.47 21.83 -2.38
N LEU A 151 -1.46 20.95 -2.20
CA LEU A 151 -1.70 20.28 -0.92
C LEU A 151 -0.72 19.12 -0.66
N TYR A 152 -0.40 18.38 -1.71
CA TYR A 152 0.42 17.15 -1.64
C TYR A 152 1.52 17.18 -2.71
N PRO A 153 2.57 18.04 -2.55
CA PRO A 153 3.68 18.10 -3.50
C PRO A 153 4.51 16.80 -3.56
N PHE A 154 4.48 15.97 -2.52
CA PHE A 154 5.13 14.66 -2.50
C PHE A 154 4.09 13.55 -2.45
N LEU A 155 4.22 12.57 -3.38
CA LEU A 155 3.37 11.39 -3.50
C LEU A 155 4.28 10.16 -3.49
N LEU A 156 4.32 9.44 -2.37
CA LEU A 156 5.28 8.38 -2.11
C LEU A 156 4.59 7.02 -1.95
N SER A 157 5.24 5.96 -2.41
CA SER A 157 4.81 4.57 -2.18
C SER A 157 6.02 3.63 -2.24
N ASN A 158 5.78 2.32 -2.04
CA ASN A 158 6.83 1.30 -2.12
C ASN A 158 7.42 1.16 -3.53
N GLY A 159 8.68 0.73 -3.59
CA GLY A 159 9.35 0.38 -4.83
C GLY A 159 10.08 1.53 -5.49
N ASN A 160 10.28 1.45 -6.80
CA ASN A 160 10.94 2.47 -7.60
C ASN A 160 9.93 3.39 -8.28
N ARG A 161 10.25 4.67 -8.41
CA ARG A 161 9.44 5.62 -9.17
C ARG A 161 9.61 5.34 -10.66
N VAL A 162 8.50 5.01 -11.33
CA VAL A 162 8.49 4.63 -12.74
C VAL A 162 7.82 5.65 -13.66
N GLY A 163 7.13 6.64 -13.09
CA GLY A 163 6.51 7.71 -13.87
C GLY A 163 5.97 8.83 -12.99
N GLU A 164 5.85 10.01 -13.59
CA GLU A 164 5.21 11.18 -12.99
C GLU A 164 4.71 12.12 -14.08
N GLY A 165 3.80 13.02 -13.75
CA GLY A 165 3.31 14.03 -14.69
C GLY A 165 2.33 14.98 -14.08
N GLU A 166 2.11 16.07 -14.80
CA GLU A 166 1.11 17.10 -14.47
C GLU A 166 -0.23 16.75 -15.11
N LEU A 167 -1.29 17.15 -14.45
CA LEU A 167 -2.66 17.07 -14.94
C LEU A 167 -3.29 18.47 -14.91
N ASP A 168 -4.45 18.59 -15.52
CA ASP A 168 -5.23 19.82 -15.48
C ASP A 168 -5.64 20.19 -14.05
N ASN A 169 -6.01 21.45 -13.84
CA ASN A 169 -6.52 22.00 -12.57
C ASN A 169 -5.55 21.88 -11.37
N GLY A 170 -4.24 21.99 -11.62
CA GLY A 170 -3.23 22.00 -10.55
C GLY A 170 -2.99 20.62 -9.90
N ARG A 171 -3.45 19.56 -10.54
CA ARG A 171 -3.20 18.21 -10.07
C ARG A 171 -1.95 17.61 -10.72
N HIS A 172 -1.37 16.62 -10.07
CA HIS A 172 -0.26 15.83 -10.60
C HIS A 172 -0.40 14.35 -10.21
N TRP A 173 0.45 13.52 -10.81
CA TRP A 173 0.50 12.10 -10.47
C TRP A 173 1.93 11.60 -10.40
N VAL A 174 2.14 10.59 -9.57
CA VAL A 174 3.37 9.79 -9.49
C VAL A 174 2.98 8.32 -9.52
N GLN A 175 3.79 7.50 -10.21
CA GLN A 175 3.62 6.06 -10.27
C GLN A 175 4.87 5.35 -9.71
N TRP A 176 4.63 4.43 -8.82
CA TRP A 176 5.60 3.57 -8.18
C TRP A 176 5.41 2.12 -8.57
N GLN A 177 6.47 1.35 -8.66
CA GLN A 177 6.43 -0.09 -8.90
C GLN A 177 7.36 -0.80 -7.93
N ASP A 178 6.79 -1.69 -7.12
CA ASP A 178 7.55 -2.63 -6.31
C ASP A 178 7.62 -3.98 -7.05
N PRO A 179 8.79 -4.35 -7.59
CA PRO A 179 8.93 -5.55 -8.41
C PRO A 179 8.92 -6.84 -7.60
N PHE A 180 9.05 -6.74 -6.26
CA PHE A 180 9.14 -7.89 -5.37
C PHE A 180 7.78 -8.26 -4.80
N PRO A 181 7.36 -9.54 -4.89
CA PRO A 181 6.12 -9.98 -4.25
C PRO A 181 6.18 -9.76 -2.74
N LYS A 182 5.21 -9.03 -2.20
CA LYS A 182 5.08 -8.77 -0.76
C LYS A 182 3.65 -8.96 -0.29
N PRO A 183 3.44 -9.27 1.01
CA PRO A 183 2.11 -9.24 1.61
C PRO A 183 1.59 -7.81 1.69
N CYS A 184 0.27 -7.65 1.66
CA CYS A 184 -0.37 -6.33 1.62
C CYS A 184 -0.17 -5.50 2.90
N TYR A 185 0.15 -6.10 4.03
CA TYR A 185 0.43 -5.36 5.26
C TYR A 185 1.71 -4.49 5.17
N LEU A 186 2.59 -4.75 4.19
CA LEU A 186 3.76 -3.92 3.90
C LEU A 186 3.49 -2.80 2.89
N PHE A 187 2.25 -2.67 2.41
CA PHE A 187 1.89 -1.57 1.53
C PHE A 187 1.99 -0.23 2.25
N ALA A 188 2.65 0.75 1.61
CA ALA A 188 2.79 2.10 2.10
C ALA A 188 2.43 3.14 1.02
N LEU A 189 1.69 4.17 1.43
CA LEU A 189 1.42 5.37 0.67
C LEU A 189 1.51 6.57 1.61
N VAL A 190 2.25 7.60 1.19
CA VAL A 190 2.31 8.88 1.89
C VAL A 190 2.11 10.02 0.88
N ALA A 191 1.26 10.97 1.21
CA ALA A 191 1.06 12.20 0.44
C ALA A 191 1.11 13.41 1.38
N GLY A 192 1.97 14.40 1.09
CA GLY A 192 2.13 15.55 1.99
C GLY A 192 3.09 16.58 1.47
N ASP A 193 3.28 17.61 2.29
CA ASP A 193 4.28 18.67 2.09
C ASP A 193 5.36 18.55 3.17
N PHE A 194 6.58 18.19 2.76
CA PHE A 194 7.70 17.85 3.64
C PHE A 194 8.95 18.67 3.34
N ASP A 195 9.82 18.80 4.34
CA ASP A 195 11.23 19.09 4.12
C ASP A 195 11.96 17.77 3.82
N VAL A 196 12.95 17.80 2.92
CA VAL A 196 13.62 16.58 2.45
C VAL A 196 15.13 16.69 2.59
N LEU A 197 15.73 15.74 3.32
CA LEU A 197 17.17 15.51 3.31
C LEU A 197 17.49 14.43 2.29
N ARG A 198 18.45 14.72 1.38
CA ARG A 198 18.87 13.79 0.33
C ARG A 198 20.32 13.41 0.48
N ASP A 199 20.62 12.15 0.20
CA ASP A 199 21.97 11.60 0.11
C ASP A 199 21.98 10.45 -0.89
N THR A 200 23.11 9.80 -1.08
CA THR A 200 23.26 8.60 -1.91
C THR A 200 24.07 7.55 -1.17
N PHE A 201 23.77 6.28 -1.44
CA PHE A 201 24.58 5.15 -0.99
C PHE A 201 25.11 4.38 -2.22
N THR A 202 26.41 4.18 -2.28
CA THR A 202 27.02 3.34 -3.33
C THR A 202 27.18 1.93 -2.77
N THR A 203 26.47 0.96 -3.36
CA THR A 203 26.56 -0.45 -2.98
C THR A 203 27.93 -1.02 -3.29
N ARG A 204 28.25 -2.17 -2.72
CA ARG A 204 29.52 -2.87 -2.97
C ARG A 204 29.74 -3.20 -4.46
N SER A 205 28.67 -3.46 -5.22
CA SER A 205 28.74 -3.67 -6.68
C SER A 205 28.90 -2.38 -7.49
N GLY A 206 28.85 -1.21 -6.86
CA GLY A 206 28.99 0.11 -7.49
C GLY A 206 27.69 0.73 -7.97
N ARG A 207 26.51 0.19 -7.61
CA ARG A 207 25.21 0.79 -7.92
C ARG A 207 24.91 1.94 -6.93
N GLU A 208 24.46 3.06 -7.44
CA GLU A 208 24.00 4.17 -6.61
C GLU A 208 22.52 3.97 -6.22
N VAL A 209 22.24 4.17 -4.94
CA VAL A 209 20.89 4.16 -4.35
C VAL A 209 20.59 5.56 -3.83
N ALA A 210 19.49 6.17 -4.27
CA ALA A 210 19.03 7.44 -3.74
C ALA A 210 18.50 7.26 -2.32
N LEU A 211 18.88 8.14 -1.40
CA LEU A 211 18.38 8.16 -0.03
C LEU A 211 17.60 9.44 0.20
N GLU A 212 16.33 9.32 0.55
CA GLU A 212 15.47 10.48 0.81
C GLU A 212 14.80 10.33 2.18
N LEU A 213 14.98 11.34 3.03
CA LEU A 213 14.37 11.41 4.33
C LEU A 213 13.43 12.61 4.38
N PHE A 214 12.14 12.33 4.52
CA PHE A 214 11.06 13.30 4.57
C PHE A 214 10.67 13.56 6.01
N VAL A 215 10.58 14.82 6.40
CA VAL A 215 10.17 15.26 7.73
C VAL A 215 9.14 16.37 7.61
N ASP A 216 8.31 16.54 8.62
CA ASP A 216 7.41 17.68 8.69
C ASP A 216 8.19 19.01 8.57
N ARG A 217 7.58 19.99 7.93
CA ARG A 217 8.18 21.32 7.69
C ARG A 217 8.79 21.90 8.97
N GLY A 218 10.05 22.33 8.87
CA GLY A 218 10.80 22.93 9.97
C GLY A 218 11.55 21.94 10.86
N ASN A 219 11.55 20.64 10.56
CA ASN A 219 12.26 19.60 11.35
C ASN A 219 13.53 19.06 10.66
N LEU A 220 14.00 19.70 9.60
CA LEU A 220 15.14 19.21 8.80
C LEU A 220 16.45 19.12 9.61
N ASP A 221 16.63 19.98 10.61
CA ASP A 221 17.81 19.98 11.51
C ASP A 221 17.91 18.73 12.37
N ARG A 222 16.80 17.99 12.55
CA ARG A 222 16.71 16.73 13.31
C ARG A 222 16.99 15.48 12.46
N ALA A 223 17.02 15.63 11.12
CA ALA A 223 17.15 14.54 10.16
C ALA A 223 18.56 13.92 9.97
N PRO A 224 19.70 14.66 10.17
CA PRO A 224 21.02 14.15 9.78
C PRO A 224 21.43 12.85 10.46
N TRP A 225 21.03 12.64 11.72
CA TRP A 225 21.37 11.39 12.42
C TRP A 225 20.63 10.17 11.85
N ALA A 226 19.38 10.35 11.42
CA ALA A 226 18.62 9.27 10.77
C ALA A 226 19.26 8.87 9.43
N MET A 227 19.71 9.84 8.63
CA MET A 227 20.45 9.57 7.39
C MET A 227 21.76 8.81 7.65
N THR A 228 22.53 9.25 8.64
CA THR A 228 23.77 8.55 9.04
C THR A 228 23.47 7.10 9.48
N SER A 229 22.40 6.91 10.24
CA SER A 229 21.98 5.58 10.70
C SER A 229 21.56 4.67 9.53
N LEU A 230 20.85 5.21 8.56
CA LEU A 230 20.46 4.48 7.35
C LEU A 230 21.71 4.00 6.58
N ILE A 231 22.65 4.90 6.30
CA ILE A 231 23.90 4.56 5.59
C ILE A 231 24.68 3.49 6.34
N ASN A 232 24.79 3.61 7.66
CA ASN A 232 25.48 2.62 8.48
C ASN A 232 24.77 1.25 8.48
N SER A 233 23.45 1.23 8.48
CA SER A 233 22.66 0.00 8.39
C SER A 233 22.84 -0.69 7.05
N MET A 234 22.81 0.04 5.92
CA MET A 234 23.05 -0.51 4.60
C MET A 234 24.46 -1.13 4.47
N LYS A 235 25.51 -0.43 4.99
CA LYS A 235 26.86 -0.98 5.06
C LYS A 235 26.93 -2.24 5.89
N TRP A 236 26.27 -2.25 7.03
CA TRP A 236 26.27 -3.40 7.94
C TRP A 236 25.61 -4.62 7.29
N ASP A 237 24.49 -4.45 6.57
CA ASP A 237 23.83 -5.51 5.83
C ASP A 237 24.73 -6.11 4.75
N GLU A 238 25.43 -5.29 3.99
CA GLU A 238 26.40 -5.73 2.99
C GLU A 238 27.57 -6.50 3.61
N GLU A 239 28.11 -6.00 4.72
CA GLU A 239 29.27 -6.62 5.40
C GLU A 239 28.88 -7.90 6.13
N ARG A 240 27.71 -7.90 6.77
CA ARG A 240 27.29 -9.02 7.64
C ARG A 240 26.60 -10.15 6.90
N PHE A 241 25.74 -9.82 5.94
CA PHE A 241 24.90 -10.78 5.21
C PHE A 241 25.26 -10.92 3.74
N GLY A 242 26.08 -10.02 3.21
CA GLY A 242 26.42 -9.98 1.79
C GLY A 242 25.25 -9.53 0.91
N LEU A 243 24.24 -8.87 1.51
CA LEU A 243 23.03 -8.42 0.82
C LEU A 243 23.14 -6.94 0.50
N GLU A 244 23.06 -6.60 -0.78
CA GLU A 244 22.94 -5.24 -1.25
C GLU A 244 21.46 -4.84 -1.31
N TYR A 245 21.16 -3.57 -1.03
CA TYR A 245 19.81 -3.05 -1.20
C TYR A 245 19.39 -3.15 -2.68
N ASP A 246 18.22 -3.63 -2.98
CA ASP A 246 17.81 -4.10 -4.30
C ASP A 246 16.89 -3.13 -5.06
N LEU A 247 16.44 -2.03 -4.44
CA LEU A 247 15.71 -0.94 -5.10
C LEU A 247 16.64 0.25 -5.41
N ASP A 248 16.19 1.18 -6.25
CA ASP A 248 16.98 2.35 -6.67
C ASP A 248 16.88 3.53 -5.70
N ILE A 249 15.92 3.47 -4.78
CA ILE A 249 15.67 4.51 -3.79
C ILE A 249 15.27 3.89 -2.45
N TYR A 250 15.77 4.48 -1.36
CA TYR A 250 15.31 4.24 0.01
C TYR A 250 14.69 5.52 0.57
N MET A 251 13.45 5.43 1.02
CA MET A 251 12.73 6.56 1.58
C MET A 251 12.40 6.31 3.06
N ILE A 252 12.62 7.32 3.90
CA ILE A 252 12.13 7.37 5.28
C ILE A 252 11.19 8.57 5.36
N VAL A 253 10.00 8.37 5.91
CA VAL A 253 9.04 9.43 6.19
C VAL A 253 8.78 9.47 7.69
N ALA A 254 9.17 10.57 8.33
CA ALA A 254 8.95 10.79 9.76
C ALA A 254 7.77 11.74 9.94
N VAL A 255 6.72 11.27 10.57
CA VAL A 255 5.48 12.02 10.85
C VAL A 255 5.16 11.98 12.35
N ASP A 256 4.56 13.07 12.87
CA ASP A 256 4.28 13.21 14.30
C ASP A 256 3.17 12.27 14.79
N PHE A 257 2.20 11.97 13.94
CA PHE A 257 1.01 11.17 14.28
C PHE A 257 0.98 9.85 13.54
N PHE A 258 1.89 8.96 13.93
CA PHE A 258 1.91 7.60 13.45
C PHE A 258 1.61 6.65 14.62
N ASN A 259 0.70 5.69 14.44
CA ASN A 259 0.24 4.82 15.51
C ASN A 259 1.21 3.68 15.88
N MET A 260 2.30 3.56 15.11
CA MET A 260 3.39 2.58 15.31
C MET A 260 4.72 3.31 15.43
N GLY A 261 5.71 2.68 16.05
CA GLY A 261 7.06 3.24 16.15
C GLY A 261 7.81 3.29 14.83
N ALA A 262 7.57 2.31 13.98
CA ALA A 262 8.04 2.22 12.57
C ALA A 262 7.27 1.12 11.84
N MET A 263 7.30 1.20 10.52
CA MET A 263 6.78 0.14 9.62
C MET A 263 7.87 -0.25 8.63
#